data_52d4710a5ae36378899285326e109486
#
_entry.id   52d4710a5ae36378899285326e109486
#
_cell.length_a   1.000
_cell.length_b   1.000
_cell.length_c   1.000
_cell.angle_alpha   90.00
_cell.angle_beta   90.00
_cell.angle_gamma   90.00
#
_symmetry.space_group_name_H-M   'P 1'
#
loop_
_entity.id
_entity.type
_entity.pdbx_description
1 polymer ?
#
loop_
_entity_poly.entity_id
_entity_poly.type
_entity_poly.pdbx_seq_one_letter_code
_entity_poly.pdbx_strand_id
1 'polypeptide(L)'
;RFYRNKLEFTFADRRWLTREEVESGTDFDAAPALGFHIPNMFDKVLDIDKCWLQPDPSNDIRTETRRFCIENGYTFHNAREHRGLMRNMIVRTASTGEVMVIVVFGEDDRERIAALLDHLAANFPQITSLFYIVNTKFNDSVGDLDPVCYKGKDHIVEEMEGLRFKVGPKSF
;
A
#
# COMPACT_ATOMS: atom_id res chain seq x y z
N ARG A 1 -3.17 18.35 -9.65
CA ARG A 1 -2.22 17.93 -8.60
C ARG A 1 -2.99 17.62 -7.33
N PHE A 2 -2.75 16.49 -6.68
CA PHE A 2 -3.43 16.09 -5.43
C PHE A 2 -4.96 16.00 -5.53
N TYR A 3 -5.46 15.40 -6.60
CA TYR A 3 -6.91 15.27 -6.80
C TYR A 3 -7.49 13.92 -6.35
N ARG A 4 -6.62 12.95 -6.01
CA ARG A 4 -7.07 11.64 -5.51
C ARG A 4 -6.97 11.55 -4.00
N ASN A 5 -8.06 11.15 -3.37
CA ASN A 5 -8.12 10.90 -1.94
C ASN A 5 -7.88 9.43 -1.56
N LYS A 6 -7.86 8.52 -2.53
CA LYS A 6 -7.55 7.10 -2.34
C LYS A 6 -6.56 6.65 -3.40
N LEU A 7 -5.47 6.04 -2.95
CA LEU A 7 -4.50 5.34 -3.81
C LEU A 7 -4.28 3.92 -3.29
N GLU A 8 -4.21 2.99 -4.22
CA GLU A 8 -3.87 1.60 -3.95
C GLU A 8 -2.56 1.27 -4.63
N PHE A 9 -1.59 0.83 -3.82
CA PHE A 9 -0.28 0.39 -4.26
C PHE A 9 -0.19 -1.13 -4.18
N THR A 10 0.57 -1.71 -5.08
CA THR A 10 0.79 -3.15 -5.14
C THR A 10 2.24 -3.49 -4.84
N PHE A 11 2.43 -4.50 -3.99
CA PHE A 11 3.73 -5.12 -3.78
C PHE A 11 3.98 -6.19 -4.83
N ALA A 12 5.15 -6.16 -5.42
CA ALA A 12 5.60 -7.20 -6.35
C ALA A 12 7.04 -7.58 -6.04
N ASP A 13 7.37 -8.85 -6.17
CA ASP A 13 8.73 -9.35 -5.95
C ASP A 13 9.72 -8.85 -7.02
N ARG A 14 9.19 -8.36 -8.15
CA ARG A 14 9.97 -7.80 -9.25
C ARG A 14 9.35 -6.51 -9.77
N ARG A 15 10.17 -5.47 -9.94
CA ARG A 15 9.73 -4.22 -10.56
C ARG A 15 9.66 -4.34 -12.10
N TRP A 16 8.85 -3.50 -12.71
CA TRP A 16 8.86 -3.28 -14.15
C TRP A 16 10.17 -2.58 -14.57
N LEU A 17 10.81 -3.09 -15.61
CA LEU A 17 11.95 -2.43 -16.23
C LEU A 17 11.48 -1.51 -17.35
N THR A 18 12.06 -0.31 -17.43
CA THR A 18 11.80 0.60 -18.53
C THR A 18 12.43 0.08 -19.83
N ARG A 19 11.95 0.58 -20.96
CA ARG A 19 12.52 0.20 -22.26
C ARG A 19 14.02 0.50 -22.34
N GLU A 20 14.44 1.65 -21.83
CA GLU A 20 15.85 2.05 -21.78
C GLU A 20 16.70 1.08 -20.95
N GLU A 21 16.20 0.64 -19.80
CA GLU A 21 16.88 -0.36 -18.96
C GLU A 21 17.00 -1.70 -19.67
N VAL A 22 15.97 -2.14 -20.37
CA VAL A 22 15.99 -3.39 -21.16
C VAL A 22 16.99 -3.28 -22.32
N GLU A 23 16.99 -2.16 -23.05
CA GLU A 23 17.86 -1.92 -24.20
C GLU A 23 19.33 -1.74 -23.80
N SER A 24 19.61 -1.27 -22.58
CA SER A 24 20.99 -1.09 -22.08
C SER A 24 21.74 -2.42 -21.86
N GLY A 25 21.02 -3.54 -21.83
CA GLY A 25 21.60 -4.87 -21.59
C GLY A 25 22.21 -5.05 -20.20
N THR A 26 22.01 -4.10 -19.30
CA THR A 26 22.43 -4.18 -17.90
C THR A 26 21.53 -5.19 -17.18
N ASP A 27 22.12 -6.09 -16.44
CA ASP A 27 21.39 -7.03 -15.60
C ASP A 27 20.85 -6.25 -14.39
N PHE A 28 19.69 -5.60 -14.60
CA PHE A 28 18.98 -4.99 -13.50
C PHE A 28 18.34 -6.10 -12.69
N ASP A 29 18.92 -6.40 -11.55
CA ASP A 29 18.29 -7.28 -10.59
C ASP A 29 16.86 -6.83 -10.35
N ALA A 30 15.96 -7.77 -10.53
CA ALA A 30 14.55 -7.54 -10.32
C ALA A 30 14.30 -7.27 -8.84
N ALA A 31 14.44 -6.00 -8.46
CA ALA A 31 14.24 -5.54 -7.09
C ALA A 31 12.75 -5.60 -6.72
N PRO A 32 12.42 -5.90 -5.45
CA PRO A 32 11.06 -5.79 -4.96
C PRO A 32 10.52 -4.37 -5.15
N ALA A 33 9.26 -4.27 -5.58
CA ALA A 33 8.62 -3.00 -5.90
C ALA A 33 7.35 -2.77 -5.09
N LEU A 34 7.09 -1.52 -4.76
CA LEU A 34 5.82 -1.05 -4.22
C LEU A 34 5.35 0.15 -5.04
N GLY A 35 4.38 -0.06 -5.89
CA GLY A 35 3.91 0.96 -6.81
C GLY A 35 2.58 0.61 -7.49
N PHE A 36 2.40 1.07 -8.72
CA PHE A 36 1.17 0.86 -9.47
C PHE A 36 1.28 -0.32 -10.44
N HIS A 37 0.19 -1.06 -10.59
CA HIS A 37 0.06 -2.05 -11.66
C HIS A 37 0.18 -1.42 -13.04
N ILE A 38 0.89 -2.11 -13.93
CA ILE A 38 0.88 -1.77 -15.35
C ILE A 38 -0.42 -2.31 -15.96
N PRO A 39 -1.20 -1.47 -16.67
CA PRO A 39 -2.43 -1.91 -17.31
C PRO A 39 -2.19 -3.13 -18.22
N ASN A 40 -3.07 -4.12 -18.12
CA ASN A 40 -3.02 -5.39 -18.90
C ASN A 40 -1.82 -6.31 -18.56
N MET A 41 -1.05 -6.01 -17.53
CA MET A 41 0.07 -6.83 -17.08
C MET A 41 -0.07 -7.13 -15.59
N PHE A 42 -0.76 -8.21 -15.25
CA PHE A 42 -1.14 -8.53 -13.86
C PHE A 42 0.06 -8.78 -12.92
N ASP A 43 1.20 -9.16 -13.47
CA ASP A 43 2.42 -9.48 -12.73
C ASP A 43 3.46 -8.36 -12.73
N LYS A 44 3.13 -7.19 -13.29
CA LYS A 44 4.06 -6.07 -13.43
C LYS A 44 3.64 -4.88 -12.59
N VAL A 45 4.58 -4.34 -11.84
CA VAL A 45 4.41 -3.16 -11.01
C VAL A 45 5.48 -2.14 -11.33
N LEU A 46 5.02 -0.91 -11.62
CA LEU A 46 5.91 0.24 -11.77
C LEU A 46 6.28 0.76 -10.39
N ASP A 47 7.55 0.61 -10.03
CA ASP A 47 8.09 1.23 -8.83
C ASP A 47 8.26 2.73 -9.06
N ILE A 48 7.75 3.54 -8.14
CA ILE A 48 7.76 4.99 -8.27
C ILE A 48 8.37 5.66 -7.04
N ASP A 49 9.18 6.67 -7.27
CA ASP A 49 9.78 7.45 -6.18
C ASP A 49 8.77 8.44 -5.60
N LYS A 50 8.02 9.13 -6.45
CA LYS A 50 7.04 10.11 -6.02
C LYS A 50 5.75 10.05 -6.84
N CYS A 51 4.63 9.99 -6.13
CA CYS A 51 3.29 10.12 -6.70
C CYS A 51 2.75 11.52 -6.44
N TRP A 52 2.30 12.20 -7.51
CA TRP A 52 1.73 13.55 -7.43
C TRP A 52 0.21 13.57 -7.33
N LEU A 53 -0.43 12.39 -7.27
CA LEU A 53 -1.87 12.27 -7.21
C LEU A 53 -2.42 12.52 -5.81
N GLN A 54 -1.59 12.31 -4.80
CA GLN A 54 -1.96 12.44 -3.39
C GLN A 54 -0.88 13.25 -2.65
N PRO A 55 -1.28 14.09 -1.66
CA PRO A 55 -0.30 14.85 -0.88
C PRO A 55 0.49 13.94 0.08
N ASP A 56 1.62 14.45 0.55
CA ASP A 56 2.31 13.83 1.66
C ASP A 56 1.40 13.83 2.93
N PRO A 57 1.51 12.83 3.80
CA PRO A 57 2.63 11.88 3.92
C PRO A 57 2.50 10.59 3.10
N SER A 58 1.65 10.52 2.07
CA SER A 58 1.41 9.30 1.29
C SER A 58 2.69 8.71 0.69
N ASN A 59 3.54 9.54 0.08
CA ASN A 59 4.81 9.09 -0.48
C ASN A 59 5.77 8.59 0.59
N ASP A 60 5.88 9.31 1.69
CA ASP A 60 6.78 8.95 2.81
C ASP A 60 6.34 7.63 3.45
N ILE A 61 5.05 7.44 3.65
CA ILE A 61 4.48 6.18 4.18
C ILE A 61 4.80 5.01 3.24
N ARG A 62 4.58 5.18 1.95
CA ARG A 62 4.87 4.14 0.94
C ARG A 62 6.37 3.80 0.90
N THR A 63 7.21 4.81 0.81
CA THR A 63 8.67 4.65 0.73
C THR A 63 9.22 3.97 1.99
N GLU A 64 8.77 4.39 3.17
CA GLU A 64 9.22 3.81 4.44
C GLU A 64 8.70 2.37 4.61
N THR A 65 7.48 2.09 4.20
CA THR A 65 6.94 0.72 4.22
C THR A 65 7.78 -0.21 3.35
N ARG A 66 8.12 0.22 2.13
CA ARG A 66 9.00 -0.53 1.23
C ARG A 66 10.37 -0.78 1.87
N ARG A 67 10.99 0.25 2.39
CA ARG A 67 12.31 0.16 3.05
C ARG A 67 12.29 -0.82 4.22
N PHE A 68 11.34 -0.67 5.14
CA PHE A 68 11.20 -1.55 6.30
C PHE A 68 11.02 -3.01 5.90
N CYS A 69 10.14 -3.27 4.94
CA CYS A 69 9.87 -4.63 4.48
C CYS A 69 11.11 -5.28 3.83
N ILE A 70 11.86 -4.54 3.02
CA ILE A 70 13.08 -5.05 2.39
C ILE A 70 14.15 -5.34 3.45
N GLU A 71 14.39 -4.40 4.36
CA GLU A 71 15.42 -4.54 5.40
C GLU A 71 15.11 -5.68 6.39
N ASN A 72 13.84 -5.96 6.65
CA ASN A 72 13.42 -7.01 7.58
C ASN A 72 13.08 -8.34 6.90
N GLY A 73 13.35 -8.47 5.60
CA GLY A 73 13.16 -9.72 4.88
C GLY A 73 11.70 -10.11 4.64
N TYR A 74 10.77 -9.15 4.61
CA TYR A 74 9.38 -9.39 4.26
C TYR A 74 9.28 -9.71 2.78
N THR A 75 8.68 -10.85 2.44
CA THR A 75 8.50 -11.25 1.05
C THR A 75 7.40 -10.42 0.38
N PHE A 76 7.64 -10.02 -0.86
CA PHE A 76 6.66 -9.34 -1.69
C PHE A 76 5.93 -10.36 -2.56
N HIS A 77 4.65 -10.12 -2.80
CA HIS A 77 3.80 -11.06 -3.50
C HIS A 77 4.27 -11.33 -4.93
N ASN A 78 4.35 -12.63 -5.27
CA ASN A 78 4.55 -13.10 -6.63
C ASN A 78 3.19 -13.51 -7.22
N ALA A 79 2.70 -12.75 -8.20
CA ALA A 79 1.37 -12.97 -8.77
C ALA A 79 1.26 -14.27 -9.56
N ARG A 80 2.37 -14.81 -10.07
CA ARG A 80 2.37 -16.07 -10.83
C ARG A 80 2.38 -17.29 -9.90
N GLU A 81 3.15 -17.22 -8.81
CA GLU A 81 3.27 -18.29 -7.83
C GLU A 81 2.25 -18.18 -6.70
N HIS A 82 1.49 -17.10 -6.63
CA HIS A 82 0.47 -16.82 -5.61
C HIS A 82 0.99 -16.94 -4.18
N ARG A 83 2.17 -16.38 -3.92
CA ARG A 83 2.82 -16.38 -2.61
C ARG A 83 3.53 -15.07 -2.32
N GLY A 84 3.71 -14.79 -1.06
CA GLY A 84 4.37 -13.60 -0.53
C GLY A 84 3.56 -12.95 0.57
N LEU A 85 4.24 -12.39 1.58
CA LEU A 85 3.59 -11.79 2.74
C LEU A 85 2.91 -10.47 2.39
N MET A 86 3.59 -9.60 1.63
CA MET A 86 3.10 -8.25 1.33
C MET A 86 2.35 -8.22 0.00
N ARG A 87 1.09 -7.80 0.00
CA ARG A 87 0.25 -7.76 -1.21
C ARG A 87 -0.08 -6.36 -1.68
N ASN A 88 -0.79 -5.60 -0.87
CA ASN A 88 -1.28 -4.26 -1.26
C ASN A 88 -1.16 -3.29 -0.09
N MET A 89 -1.18 -2.00 -0.42
CA MET A 89 -1.24 -0.91 0.52
C MET A 89 -2.19 0.16 -0.01
N ILE A 90 -3.18 0.51 0.80
CA ILE A 90 -4.17 1.53 0.45
C ILE A 90 -3.94 2.73 1.36
N VAL A 91 -3.81 3.91 0.78
CA VAL A 91 -3.69 5.16 1.52
C VAL A 91 -4.85 6.08 1.14
N ARG A 92 -5.61 6.49 2.15
CA ARG A 92 -6.69 7.47 2.01
C ARG A 92 -6.32 8.74 2.77
N THR A 93 -6.52 9.87 2.13
CA THR A 93 -6.36 11.19 2.75
C THR A 93 -7.68 11.93 2.72
N ALA A 94 -7.95 12.72 3.76
CA ALA A 94 -9.11 13.60 3.84
C ALA A 94 -8.68 15.06 3.86
N SER A 95 -9.58 15.96 3.44
CA SER A 95 -9.35 17.41 3.51
C SER A 95 -9.13 17.92 4.94
N THR A 96 -9.59 17.17 5.93
CA THR A 96 -9.36 17.43 7.37
C THR A 96 -7.93 17.15 7.83
N GLY A 97 -7.08 16.59 6.97
CA GLY A 97 -5.72 16.16 7.32
C GLY A 97 -5.63 14.76 7.91
N GLU A 98 -6.75 14.07 8.08
CA GLU A 98 -6.78 12.68 8.53
C GLU A 98 -6.26 11.73 7.46
N VAL A 99 -5.54 10.70 7.87
CA VAL A 99 -4.95 9.68 6.98
C VAL A 99 -5.34 8.29 7.45
N MET A 100 -5.84 7.49 6.52
CA MET A 100 -6.13 6.08 6.73
C MET A 100 -5.16 5.23 5.90
N VAL A 101 -4.56 4.24 6.54
CA VAL A 101 -3.70 3.25 5.87
C VAL A 101 -4.26 1.87 6.09
N ILE A 102 -4.35 1.10 5.02
CA ILE A 102 -4.76 -0.31 5.05
C ILE A 102 -3.65 -1.12 4.38
N VAL A 103 -3.07 -2.06 5.12
CA VAL A 103 -2.05 -2.97 4.60
C VAL A 103 -2.66 -4.34 4.40
N VAL A 104 -2.52 -4.89 3.20
CA VAL A 104 -3.03 -6.22 2.85
C VAL A 104 -1.88 -7.21 2.83
N PHE A 105 -1.98 -8.23 3.68
CA PHE A 105 -1.00 -9.30 3.81
C PHE A 105 -1.51 -10.57 3.13
N GLY A 106 -0.62 -11.31 2.52
CA GLY A 106 -0.94 -12.61 1.90
C GLY A 106 -0.89 -13.79 2.87
N GLU A 107 -0.37 -13.58 4.07
CA GLU A 107 -0.20 -14.59 5.10
C GLU A 107 -0.60 -14.03 6.47
N ASP A 108 -1.15 -14.87 7.34
CA ASP A 108 -1.50 -14.47 8.72
C ASP A 108 -0.29 -14.61 9.66
N ASP A 109 0.73 -13.83 9.41
CA ASP A 109 1.93 -13.75 10.25
C ASP A 109 1.77 -12.61 11.28
N ARG A 110 1.19 -12.93 12.42
CA ARG A 110 0.83 -11.95 13.45
C ARG A 110 2.00 -11.13 13.96
N GLU A 111 3.17 -11.74 14.10
CA GLU A 111 4.37 -11.07 14.60
C GLU A 111 4.89 -10.04 13.59
N ARG A 112 4.99 -10.40 12.31
CA ARG A 112 5.41 -9.49 11.25
C ARG A 112 4.39 -8.42 10.94
N ILE A 113 3.11 -8.75 10.98
CA ILE A 113 2.02 -7.78 10.84
C ILE A 113 2.14 -6.71 11.92
N ALA A 114 2.23 -7.11 13.18
CA ALA A 114 2.35 -6.18 14.31
C ALA A 114 3.63 -5.33 14.21
N ALA A 115 4.76 -5.92 13.88
CA ALA A 115 6.02 -5.18 13.76
C ALA A 115 5.95 -4.07 12.71
N LEU A 116 5.40 -4.35 11.54
CA LEU A 116 5.24 -3.34 10.49
C LEU A 116 4.24 -2.24 10.90
N LEU A 117 3.09 -2.62 11.42
CA LEU A 117 2.04 -1.66 11.78
C LEU A 117 2.47 -0.77 12.95
N ASP A 118 3.17 -1.32 13.94
CA ASP A 118 3.75 -0.54 15.05
C ASP A 118 4.81 0.45 14.53
N HIS A 119 5.64 0.01 13.59
CA HIS A 119 6.64 0.87 12.96
C HIS A 119 6.00 2.05 12.21
N LEU A 120 4.96 1.80 11.43
CA LEU A 120 4.23 2.85 10.72
C LEU A 120 3.54 3.81 11.68
N ALA A 121 2.91 3.31 12.72
CA ALA A 121 2.25 4.13 13.73
C ALA A 121 3.23 5.03 14.49
N ALA A 122 4.43 4.52 14.81
CA ALA A 122 5.46 5.26 15.52
C ALA A 122 6.09 6.36 14.66
N ASN A 123 6.29 6.11 13.36
CA ASN A 123 6.97 7.03 12.45
C ASN A 123 6.03 8.04 11.79
N PHE A 124 4.73 7.74 11.70
CA PHE A 124 3.74 8.58 11.04
C PHE A 124 2.55 8.87 11.97
N PRO A 125 2.69 9.83 12.89
CA PRO A 125 1.57 10.23 13.77
C PRO A 125 0.39 10.83 12.99
N GLN A 126 0.59 11.20 11.73
CA GLN A 126 -0.46 11.66 10.83
C GLN A 126 -1.48 10.54 10.48
N ILE A 127 -1.10 9.28 10.61
CA ILE A 127 -2.02 8.15 10.41
C ILE A 127 -3.01 8.12 11.57
N THR A 128 -4.26 8.47 11.28
CA THR A 128 -5.35 8.50 12.27
C THR A 128 -6.15 7.21 12.32
N SER A 129 -6.06 6.39 11.28
CA SER A 129 -6.73 5.09 11.14
C SER A 129 -5.78 4.10 10.47
N LEU A 130 -5.44 3.02 11.17
CA LEU A 130 -4.53 1.99 10.68
C LEU A 130 -5.21 0.64 10.70
N PHE A 131 -5.36 0.04 9.52
CA PHE A 131 -6.01 -1.24 9.31
C PHE A 131 -5.08 -2.26 8.68
N TYR A 132 -5.42 -3.53 8.84
CA TYR A 132 -4.86 -4.59 8.02
C TYR A 132 -5.93 -5.57 7.55
N ILE A 133 -5.64 -6.26 6.46
CA ILE A 133 -6.44 -7.34 5.91
C ILE A 133 -5.50 -8.51 5.63
N VAL A 134 -5.92 -9.73 5.93
CA VAL A 134 -5.24 -10.95 5.49
C VAL A 134 -6.00 -11.51 4.30
N ASN A 135 -5.36 -11.49 3.13
CA ASN A 135 -5.92 -11.99 1.89
C ASN A 135 -5.08 -13.17 1.36
N THR A 136 -5.51 -14.37 1.65
CA THR A 136 -4.86 -15.62 1.21
C THR A 136 -5.37 -16.12 -0.14
N LYS A 137 -6.32 -15.40 -0.75
CA LYS A 137 -6.88 -15.75 -2.07
C LYS A 137 -5.90 -15.47 -3.21
N PHE A 138 -6.17 -16.03 -4.37
CA PHE A 138 -5.36 -15.80 -5.57
C PHE A 138 -5.56 -14.41 -6.17
N ASN A 139 -6.75 -13.82 -6.03
CA ASN A 139 -7.03 -12.49 -6.55
C ASN A 139 -6.87 -11.41 -5.49
N ASP A 140 -6.73 -10.15 -5.92
CA ASP A 140 -6.55 -8.98 -5.07
C ASP A 140 -7.84 -8.36 -4.53
N SER A 141 -9.00 -8.93 -4.85
CA SER A 141 -10.29 -8.44 -4.35
C SER A 141 -10.40 -8.64 -2.85
N VAL A 142 -10.64 -7.57 -2.11
CA VAL A 142 -10.79 -7.58 -0.65
C VAL A 142 -12.18 -7.17 -0.18
N GLY A 143 -13.13 -6.98 -1.09
CA GLY A 143 -14.48 -6.56 -0.76
C GLY A 143 -15.26 -7.53 0.14
N ASP A 144 -14.93 -8.82 0.10
CA ASP A 144 -15.49 -9.89 0.92
C ASP A 144 -14.73 -10.14 2.23
N LEU A 145 -13.61 -9.43 2.44
CA LEU A 145 -12.77 -9.56 3.63
C LEU A 145 -13.02 -8.41 4.60
N ASP A 146 -12.92 -8.69 5.89
CA ASP A 146 -13.12 -7.69 6.93
C ASP A 146 -11.79 -7.06 7.34
N PRO A 147 -11.64 -5.73 7.14
CA PRO A 147 -10.50 -5.00 7.65
C PRO A 147 -10.49 -5.01 9.18
N VAL A 148 -9.33 -5.25 9.77
CA VAL A 148 -9.12 -5.18 11.21
C VAL A 148 -8.54 -3.81 11.55
N CYS A 149 -9.21 -3.06 12.44
CA CYS A 149 -8.69 -1.81 12.96
C CYS A 149 -7.58 -2.13 13.98
N TYR A 150 -6.35 -1.87 13.58
CA TYR A 150 -5.18 -2.14 14.42
C TYR A 150 -4.92 -1.02 15.41
N LYS A 151 -5.02 0.24 14.96
CA LYS A 151 -4.79 1.42 15.78
C LYS A 151 -5.58 2.63 15.27
N GLY A 152 -6.01 3.47 16.19
CA GLY A 152 -6.70 4.71 15.90
C GLY A 152 -8.20 4.53 15.66
N LYS A 153 -8.76 5.44 14.86
CA LYS A 153 -10.19 5.44 14.54
C LYS A 153 -10.52 4.43 13.45
N ASP A 154 -11.75 3.95 13.43
CA ASP A 154 -12.26 3.05 12.38
C ASP A 154 -12.70 3.77 11.11
N HIS A 155 -12.54 5.09 11.05
CA HIS A 155 -12.90 5.94 9.92
C HIS A 155 -12.07 7.22 9.92
N ILE A 156 -12.04 7.90 8.77
CA ILE A 156 -11.62 9.30 8.65
C ILE A 156 -12.84 10.16 8.30
N VAL A 157 -12.74 11.46 8.53
CA VAL A 157 -13.81 12.40 8.24
C VAL A 157 -13.39 13.26 7.05
N GLU A 158 -14.21 13.23 6.00
CA GLU A 158 -14.10 14.14 4.87
C GLU A 158 -15.09 15.30 5.05
N GLU A 159 -14.67 16.49 4.68
CA GLU A 159 -15.52 17.67 4.72
C GLU A 159 -15.66 18.26 3.31
N MET A 160 -16.89 18.44 2.85
CA MET A 160 -17.21 18.93 1.53
C MET A 160 -18.47 19.81 1.61
N GLU A 161 -18.36 21.07 1.15
CA GLU A 161 -19.48 22.03 1.12
C GLU A 161 -20.20 22.20 2.48
N GLY A 162 -19.43 22.17 3.58
CA GLY A 162 -19.97 22.28 4.94
C GLY A 162 -20.59 20.99 5.49
N LEU A 163 -20.60 19.91 4.71
CA LEU A 163 -21.05 18.60 5.14
C LEU A 163 -19.88 17.72 5.56
N ARG A 164 -20.08 16.91 6.58
CA ARG A 164 -19.07 15.98 7.09
C ARG A 164 -19.49 14.54 6.81
N PHE A 165 -18.57 13.78 6.20
CA PHE A 165 -18.79 12.38 5.82
C PHE A 165 -17.80 11.48 6.53
N LYS A 166 -18.30 10.38 7.09
CA LYS A 166 -17.43 9.29 7.57
C LYS A 166 -17.01 8.42 6.41
N VAL A 167 -15.70 8.22 6.28
CA VAL A 167 -15.13 7.36 5.25
C VAL A 167 -14.46 6.19 5.95
N GLY A 168 -15.01 5.01 5.75
CA GLY A 168 -14.47 3.76 6.28
C GLY A 168 -13.51 3.09 5.29
N PRO A 169 -12.87 1.98 5.70
CA PRO A 169 -11.90 1.27 4.87
C PRO A 169 -12.52 0.66 3.60
N LYS A 170 -13.83 0.39 3.60
CA LYS A 170 -14.57 -0.15 2.44
C LYS A 170 -15.30 0.92 1.63
N SER A 171 -15.20 2.20 2.00
CA SER A 171 -15.86 3.26 1.23
C SER A 171 -15.21 3.46 -0.14
N PHE A 172 -16.04 3.79 -1.11
CA PHE A 172 -15.59 4.10 -2.47
C PHE A 172 -15.15 5.55 -2.64
#